data_890661467f77e6c6fb32f3d3d5754abd
#
_entry.id   890661467f77e6c6fb32f3d3d5754abd
#
_cell.length_a   1.000
_cell.length_b   1.000
_cell.length_c   1.000
_cell.angle_alpha   90.00
_cell.angle_beta   90.00
_cell.angle_gamma   90.00
#
_symmetry.space_group_name_H-M   'P 1'
#
loop_
_entity.id
_entity.type
_entity.pdbx_description
1 polymer ?
#
loop_
_entity_poly.entity_id
_entity_poly.type
_entity_poly.pdbx_seq_one_letter_code
_entity_poly.pdbx_strand_id
1 'polypeptide(L)'
;LSDFWRIGSRTEKKLAGYGIHTMGDIAMASLRSEDWLYKMFGIDAELLIDHAWGYETCRMSDIKNYHSEEHSLSNGQVLMRNYSFDEALVIVREMTDNLVLDLFEKGLITSSLTLWIAYDHRYEHEASKGTVKLERESNSSKKIIDAVEDLYLRIADRYTGIRRIEVCANRVAPESYVQYS
;
A
#
# COMPACT_ATOMS: atom_id res chain seq x y z
N LEU A 1 -7.43 8.88 22.71
CA LEU A 1 -8.13 8.58 21.44
C LEU A 1 -7.36 7.57 20.58
N SER A 2 -6.04 7.60 20.60
CA SER A 2 -5.18 6.68 19.78
C SER A 2 -5.34 5.20 20.12
N ASP A 3 -6.00 4.83 21.20
CA ASP A 3 -6.35 3.45 21.55
C ASP A 3 -7.52 2.89 20.70
N PHE A 4 -8.25 3.78 20.03
CA PHE A 4 -9.35 3.39 19.16
C PHE A 4 -8.88 3.10 17.73
N TRP A 5 -9.47 2.09 17.12
CA TRP A 5 -9.15 1.72 15.75
C TRP A 5 -9.38 2.88 14.78
N ARG A 6 -8.47 3.05 13.82
CA ARG A 6 -8.40 4.15 12.83
C ARG A 6 -8.10 5.54 13.40
N ILE A 7 -7.92 5.70 14.71
CA ILE A 7 -7.45 6.96 15.29
C ILE A 7 -5.96 6.86 15.59
N GLY A 8 -5.15 7.28 14.62
CA GLY A 8 -3.70 7.40 14.81
C GLY A 8 -3.30 8.70 15.51
N SER A 9 -2.03 8.79 15.90
CA SER A 9 -1.48 9.95 16.63
C SER A 9 -1.68 11.29 15.89
N ARG A 10 -1.72 11.27 14.56
CA ARG A 10 -1.97 12.48 13.75
C ARG A 10 -3.42 12.96 13.89
N THR A 11 -4.38 12.03 13.84
CA THR A 11 -5.81 12.31 14.03
C THR A 11 -6.07 12.80 15.44
N GLU A 12 -5.51 12.14 16.44
CA GLU A 12 -5.60 12.54 17.85
C GLU A 12 -5.06 13.96 18.07
N LYS A 13 -3.86 14.28 17.56
CA LYS A 13 -3.31 15.65 17.67
C LYS A 13 -4.18 16.70 16.97
N LYS A 14 -4.77 16.35 15.83
CA LYS A 14 -5.67 17.25 15.11
C LYS A 14 -6.93 17.55 15.93
N LEU A 15 -7.56 16.53 16.51
CA LEU A 15 -8.74 16.65 17.36
C LEU A 15 -8.44 17.42 18.66
N ALA A 16 -7.30 17.14 19.32
CA ALA A 16 -6.85 17.81 20.52
C ALA A 16 -6.69 19.33 20.32
N GLY A 17 -6.26 19.78 19.14
CA GLY A 17 -6.19 21.19 18.76
C GLY A 17 -7.54 21.92 18.79
N TYR A 18 -8.65 21.19 18.80
CA TYR A 18 -10.02 21.71 18.93
C TYR A 18 -10.66 21.37 20.28
N GLY A 19 -9.87 20.89 21.25
CA GLY A 19 -10.35 20.54 22.58
C GLY A 19 -11.12 19.23 22.66
N ILE A 20 -10.96 18.35 21.64
CA ILE A 20 -11.59 17.04 21.57
C ILE A 20 -10.56 15.98 21.99
N HIS A 21 -10.79 15.34 23.13
CA HIS A 21 -9.87 14.41 23.77
C HIS A 21 -10.45 13.01 23.99
N THR A 22 -11.76 12.86 23.85
CA THR A 22 -12.48 11.59 24.09
C THR A 22 -13.44 11.27 22.94
N MET A 23 -13.88 10.02 22.85
CA MET A 23 -14.94 9.64 21.91
C MET A 23 -16.24 10.37 22.23
N GLY A 24 -16.55 10.59 23.52
CA GLY A 24 -17.70 11.40 23.95
C GLY A 24 -17.64 12.84 23.44
N ASP A 25 -16.47 13.46 23.37
CA ASP A 25 -16.32 14.80 22.80
C ASP A 25 -16.62 14.81 21.31
N ILE A 26 -16.23 13.75 20.57
CA ILE A 26 -16.56 13.58 19.15
C ILE A 26 -18.07 13.44 18.98
N ALA A 27 -18.73 12.58 19.79
CA ALA A 27 -20.17 12.42 19.76
C ALA A 27 -20.90 13.74 20.03
N MET A 28 -20.45 14.52 21.01
CA MET A 28 -21.03 15.84 21.29
C MET A 28 -20.74 16.86 20.20
N ALA A 29 -19.58 16.79 19.56
CA ALA A 29 -19.24 17.65 18.42
C ALA A 29 -20.12 17.36 17.21
N SER A 30 -20.47 16.08 16.96
CA SER A 30 -21.35 15.69 15.85
C SER A 30 -22.75 16.29 15.98
N LEU A 31 -23.28 16.40 17.20
CA LEU A 31 -24.59 17.06 17.46
C LEU A 31 -24.57 18.57 17.20
N ARG A 32 -23.41 19.20 17.37
CA ARG A 32 -23.29 20.66 17.24
C ARG A 32 -22.97 21.09 15.81
N SER A 33 -22.10 20.34 15.13
CA SER A 33 -21.64 20.65 13.78
C SER A 33 -21.02 19.42 13.11
N GLU A 34 -21.86 18.55 12.61
CA GLU A 34 -21.46 17.37 11.84
C GLU A 34 -20.67 17.77 10.58
N ASP A 35 -21.13 18.80 9.88
CA ASP A 35 -20.45 19.34 8.69
C ASP A 35 -19.00 19.72 8.92
N TRP A 36 -18.66 20.15 10.11
CA TRP A 36 -17.28 20.49 10.47
C TRP A 36 -16.39 19.24 10.56
N LEU A 37 -16.92 18.13 11.10
CA LEU A 37 -16.20 16.84 11.11
C LEU A 37 -16.00 16.31 9.68
N TYR A 38 -17.02 16.41 8.82
CA TYR A 38 -16.89 16.04 7.40
C TYR A 38 -15.89 16.91 6.64
N LYS A 39 -15.82 18.21 6.89
CA LYS A 39 -14.77 19.08 6.32
C LYS A 39 -13.37 18.70 6.77
N MET A 40 -13.26 18.14 7.97
CA MET A 40 -11.96 17.78 8.55
C MET A 40 -11.46 16.40 8.13
N PHE A 41 -12.35 15.44 8.02
CA PHE A 41 -12.02 14.02 7.83
C PHE A 41 -12.63 13.42 6.56
N GLY A 42 -13.43 14.18 5.80
CA GLY A 42 -14.12 13.64 4.62
C GLY A 42 -15.10 12.53 5.01
N ILE A 43 -15.21 11.52 4.18
CA ILE A 43 -16.09 10.36 4.40
C ILE A 43 -15.72 9.55 5.67
N ASP A 44 -14.47 9.62 6.11
CA ASP A 44 -14.04 8.95 7.36
C ASP A 44 -14.70 9.55 8.61
N ALA A 45 -15.31 10.74 8.50
CA ALA A 45 -16.07 11.36 9.59
C ALA A 45 -17.28 10.52 9.98
N GLU A 46 -17.97 9.89 9.03
CA GLU A 46 -19.14 9.05 9.28
C GLU A 46 -18.77 7.89 10.23
N LEU A 47 -17.75 7.14 9.87
CA LEU A 47 -17.26 6.04 10.71
C LEU A 47 -16.79 6.51 12.08
N LEU A 48 -16.13 7.68 12.14
CA LEU A 48 -15.65 8.26 13.39
C LEU A 48 -16.82 8.65 14.32
N ILE A 49 -17.89 9.21 13.77
CA ILE A 49 -19.10 9.58 14.49
C ILE A 49 -19.84 8.33 14.98
N ASP A 50 -20.04 7.35 14.11
CA ASP A 50 -20.69 6.09 14.46
C ASP A 50 -19.99 5.40 15.62
N HIS A 51 -18.68 5.24 15.54
CA HIS A 51 -17.88 4.66 16.62
C HIS A 51 -17.94 5.50 17.90
N ALA A 52 -18.02 6.83 17.79
CA ALA A 52 -18.16 7.71 18.95
C ALA A 52 -19.50 7.52 19.68
N TRP A 53 -20.54 7.14 18.94
CA TRP A 53 -21.85 6.76 19.48
C TRP A 53 -21.95 5.28 19.87
N GLY A 54 -20.88 4.51 19.70
CA GLY A 54 -20.85 3.06 19.98
C GLY A 54 -21.56 2.22 18.93
N TYR A 55 -21.72 2.75 17.72
CA TYR A 55 -22.34 2.07 16.61
C TYR A 55 -21.28 1.45 15.68
N GLU A 56 -21.37 0.13 15.45
CA GLU A 56 -20.51 -0.61 14.52
C GLU A 56 -21.39 -1.44 13.59
N THR A 57 -21.36 -1.11 12.32
CA THR A 57 -22.14 -1.81 11.29
C THR A 57 -21.44 -3.03 10.72
N CYS A 58 -20.10 -3.05 10.77
CA CYS A 58 -19.30 -4.12 10.18
C CYS A 58 -19.32 -5.36 11.08
N ARG A 59 -19.79 -6.48 10.52
CA ARG A 59 -19.79 -7.78 11.20
C ARG A 59 -18.65 -8.64 10.70
N MET A 60 -18.26 -9.64 11.50
CA MET A 60 -17.25 -10.62 11.09
C MET A 60 -17.62 -11.37 9.81
N SER A 61 -18.91 -11.56 9.55
CA SER A 61 -19.42 -12.10 8.29
C SER A 61 -19.10 -11.22 7.10
N ASP A 62 -19.21 -9.91 7.27
CA ASP A 62 -18.98 -8.94 6.20
C ASP A 62 -17.49 -8.89 5.85
N ILE A 63 -16.63 -8.94 6.87
CA ILE A 63 -15.16 -9.04 6.69
C ILE A 63 -14.77 -10.33 5.97
N LYS A 64 -15.38 -11.48 6.34
CA LYS A 64 -15.09 -12.78 5.72
C LYS A 64 -15.58 -12.88 4.28
N ASN A 65 -16.68 -12.22 3.96
CA ASN A 65 -17.29 -12.23 2.64
C ASN A 65 -16.80 -11.09 1.74
N TYR A 66 -15.98 -10.18 2.29
CA TYR A 66 -15.43 -9.09 1.51
C TYR A 66 -14.37 -9.62 0.55
N HIS A 67 -14.62 -9.47 -0.72
CA HIS A 67 -13.65 -9.66 -1.79
C HIS A 67 -13.30 -8.29 -2.34
N SER A 68 -12.07 -7.84 -2.09
CA SER A 68 -11.62 -6.59 -2.73
C SER A 68 -11.50 -6.82 -4.22
N GLU A 69 -12.01 -5.90 -5.02
CA GLU A 69 -11.65 -5.80 -6.43
C GLU A 69 -10.21 -5.28 -6.49
N GLU A 70 -9.25 -6.16 -6.22
CA GLU A 70 -7.84 -5.80 -6.25
C GLU A 70 -7.40 -5.53 -7.69
N HIS A 71 -7.10 -4.28 -7.97
CA HIS A 71 -6.47 -3.89 -9.23
C HIS A 71 -4.94 -3.91 -9.17
N SER A 72 -4.37 -4.35 -8.04
CA SER A 72 -2.92 -4.45 -7.84
C SER A 72 -2.57 -5.53 -6.81
N LEU A 73 -1.41 -6.15 -7.00
CA LEU A 73 -0.74 -7.01 -6.02
C LEU A 73 0.60 -6.39 -5.66
N SER A 74 0.93 -6.34 -4.39
CA SER A 74 2.22 -5.80 -3.94
C SER A 74 2.88 -6.69 -2.90
N ASN A 75 4.21 -6.71 -2.95
CA ASN A 75 5.06 -7.33 -1.96
C ASN A 75 6.05 -6.28 -1.44
N GLY A 76 6.08 -6.07 -0.13
CA GLY A 76 6.93 -5.06 0.50
C GLY A 76 7.73 -5.64 1.67
N GLN A 77 9.02 -5.31 1.74
CA GLN A 77 9.93 -5.79 2.78
C GLN A 77 10.76 -4.67 3.37
N VAL A 78 10.79 -4.60 4.71
CA VAL A 78 11.76 -3.80 5.46
C VAL A 78 12.98 -4.69 5.73
N LEU A 79 14.14 -4.25 5.28
CA LEU A 79 15.38 -5.00 5.38
C LEU A 79 15.96 -4.90 6.81
N MET A 80 16.57 -5.96 7.30
CA MET A 80 17.10 -6.03 8.67
C MET A 80 18.27 -5.06 8.93
N ARG A 81 19.04 -4.75 7.89
CA ARG A 81 20.16 -3.80 7.90
C ARG A 81 20.14 -2.96 6.61
N ASN A 82 21.07 -2.08 6.47
CA ASN A 82 21.35 -1.43 5.21
C ASN A 82 21.95 -2.42 4.22
N TYR A 83 21.33 -2.57 3.07
CA TYR A 83 21.83 -3.38 1.97
C TYR A 83 22.52 -2.48 0.95
N SER A 84 23.60 -2.95 0.39
CA SER A 84 24.25 -2.33 -0.75
C SER A 84 23.37 -2.47 -2.00
N PHE A 85 23.71 -1.73 -3.06
CA PHE A 85 23.04 -1.82 -4.35
C PHE A 85 22.96 -3.26 -4.89
N ASP A 86 24.07 -3.99 -4.87
CA ASP A 86 24.12 -5.36 -5.40
C ASP A 86 23.38 -6.37 -4.51
N GLU A 87 23.47 -6.24 -3.19
CA GLU A 87 22.69 -7.07 -2.26
C GLU A 87 21.19 -6.86 -2.40
N ALA A 88 20.76 -5.60 -2.53
CA ALA A 88 19.36 -5.26 -2.69
C ALA A 88 18.78 -5.72 -4.03
N LEU A 89 19.59 -5.78 -5.09
CA LEU A 89 19.17 -6.33 -6.38
C LEU A 89 18.75 -7.81 -6.26
N VAL A 90 19.47 -8.60 -5.44
CA VAL A 90 19.11 -10.00 -5.18
C VAL A 90 17.74 -10.08 -4.50
N ILE A 91 17.50 -9.22 -3.50
CA ILE A 91 16.21 -9.16 -2.80
C ILE A 91 15.08 -8.71 -3.75
N VAL A 92 15.33 -7.74 -4.62
CA VAL A 92 14.35 -7.30 -5.64
C VAL A 92 13.94 -8.46 -6.54
N ARG A 93 14.89 -9.28 -7.00
CA ARG A 93 14.62 -10.47 -7.81
C ARG A 93 13.77 -11.49 -7.07
N GLU A 94 14.14 -11.80 -5.82
CA GLU A 94 13.41 -12.74 -4.96
C GLU A 94 11.98 -12.26 -4.69
N MET A 95 11.80 -10.98 -4.33
CA MET A 95 10.49 -10.40 -4.10
C MET A 95 9.63 -10.38 -5.38
N THR A 96 10.26 -10.15 -6.54
CA THR A 96 9.57 -10.17 -7.84
C THR A 96 9.15 -11.59 -8.20
N ASP A 97 9.98 -12.59 -7.94
CA ASP A 97 9.64 -14.00 -8.19
C ASP A 97 8.46 -14.44 -7.32
N ASN A 98 8.44 -14.07 -6.05
CA ASN A 98 7.30 -14.30 -5.15
C ASN A 98 6.02 -13.60 -5.67
N LEU A 99 6.11 -12.37 -6.16
CA LEU A 99 4.98 -11.66 -6.76
C LEU A 99 4.44 -12.37 -8.01
N VAL A 100 5.32 -12.94 -8.81
CA VAL A 100 4.95 -13.74 -10.00
C VAL A 100 4.23 -15.02 -9.60
N LEU A 101 4.69 -15.70 -8.55
CA LEU A 101 4.02 -16.88 -8.01
C LEU A 101 2.60 -16.54 -7.54
N ASP A 102 2.42 -15.42 -6.82
CA ASP A 102 1.10 -14.95 -6.41
C ASP A 102 0.18 -14.65 -7.59
N LEU A 103 0.70 -14.02 -8.67
CA LEU A 103 -0.05 -13.78 -9.90
C LEU A 103 -0.49 -15.10 -10.53
N PHE A 104 0.41 -16.06 -10.62
CA PHE A 104 0.14 -17.37 -11.24
C PHE A 104 -0.88 -18.16 -10.41
N GLU A 105 -0.71 -18.24 -9.09
CA GLU A 105 -1.63 -18.96 -8.20
C GLU A 105 -3.06 -18.39 -8.24
N LYS A 106 -3.19 -17.07 -8.41
CA LYS A 106 -4.48 -16.39 -8.51
C LYS A 106 -5.04 -16.34 -9.93
N GLY A 107 -4.32 -16.88 -10.93
CA GLY A 107 -4.72 -16.81 -12.35
C GLY A 107 -4.79 -15.37 -12.88
N LEU A 108 -3.86 -14.52 -12.47
CA LEU A 108 -3.84 -13.09 -12.80
C LEU A 108 -2.66 -12.77 -13.74
N ILE A 109 -2.86 -11.74 -14.54
CA ILE A 109 -1.83 -11.10 -15.37
C ILE A 109 -1.72 -9.62 -15.02
N THR A 110 -0.58 -9.00 -15.30
CA THR A 110 -0.36 -7.57 -15.07
C THR A 110 0.11 -6.86 -16.32
N SER A 111 -0.23 -5.58 -16.46
CA SER A 111 0.23 -4.72 -17.57
C SER A 111 1.32 -3.73 -17.17
N SER A 112 1.58 -3.54 -15.86
CA SER A 112 2.63 -2.63 -15.41
C SER A 112 3.12 -2.97 -14.00
N LEU A 113 4.37 -2.60 -13.73
CA LEU A 113 5.06 -2.88 -12.48
C LEU A 113 5.58 -1.57 -11.90
N THR A 114 5.45 -1.42 -10.58
CA THR A 114 6.02 -0.29 -9.84
C THR A 114 7.03 -0.81 -8.84
N LEU A 115 8.18 -0.18 -8.79
CA LEU A 115 9.20 -0.41 -7.77
C LEU A 115 9.37 0.85 -6.93
N TRP A 116 9.37 0.66 -5.61
CA TRP A 116 9.64 1.70 -4.64
C TRP A 116 10.77 1.25 -3.71
N ILE A 117 11.74 2.15 -3.49
CA ILE A 117 12.95 1.88 -2.71
C ILE A 117 13.12 3.01 -1.71
N ALA A 118 13.21 2.68 -0.43
CA ALA A 118 13.57 3.64 0.60
C ALA A 118 14.94 3.32 1.19
N TYR A 119 15.65 4.39 1.50
CA TYR A 119 17.00 4.38 1.99
C TYR A 119 17.06 4.55 3.51
N ASP A 120 18.24 4.44 4.08
CA ASP A 120 18.45 4.68 5.50
C ASP A 120 18.09 6.13 5.85
N HIS A 121 17.19 6.29 6.81
CA HIS A 121 16.69 7.59 7.28
C HIS A 121 17.77 8.52 7.87
N ARG A 122 18.96 7.99 8.16
CA ARG A 122 20.12 8.80 8.60
C ARG A 122 20.70 9.65 7.48
N TYR A 123 20.42 9.30 6.23
CA TYR A 123 20.75 10.09 5.05
C TYR A 123 19.47 10.77 4.59
N GLU A 124 19.49 12.09 4.43
CA GLU A 124 18.37 12.87 3.87
C GLU A 124 18.19 12.54 2.37
N HIS A 125 17.90 11.28 2.07
CA HIS A 125 17.71 10.78 0.71
C HIS A 125 16.23 10.42 0.49
N GLU A 126 15.64 11.04 -0.53
CA GLU A 126 14.26 10.72 -0.92
C GLU A 126 14.17 9.29 -1.46
N ALA A 127 13.01 8.66 -1.23
CA ALA A 127 12.75 7.33 -1.78
C ALA A 127 12.71 7.37 -3.30
N SER A 128 13.33 6.38 -3.94
CA SER A 128 13.24 6.19 -5.38
C SER A 128 11.96 5.45 -5.74
N LYS A 129 11.25 5.93 -6.75
CA LYS A 129 10.03 5.29 -7.27
C LYS A 129 10.03 5.33 -8.79
N GLY A 130 9.68 4.21 -9.39
CA GLY A 130 9.50 4.12 -10.83
C GLY A 130 8.42 3.13 -11.22
N THR A 131 7.89 3.29 -12.42
CA THR A 131 6.92 2.38 -13.01
C THR A 131 7.35 2.01 -14.43
N VAL A 132 7.22 0.74 -14.78
CA VAL A 132 7.44 0.22 -16.12
C VAL A 132 6.16 -0.43 -16.63
N LYS A 133 5.83 -0.18 -17.89
CA LYS A 133 4.73 -0.87 -18.61
C LYS A 133 5.29 -2.06 -19.34
N LEU A 134 4.58 -3.17 -19.30
CA LEU A 134 4.86 -4.33 -20.16
C LEU A 134 4.26 -4.09 -21.56
N GLU A 135 4.91 -4.58 -22.59
CA GLU A 135 4.40 -4.50 -23.96
C GLU A 135 3.07 -5.24 -24.13
N ARG A 136 2.90 -6.33 -23.39
CA ARG A 136 1.66 -7.12 -23.29
C ARG A 136 1.47 -7.55 -21.85
N GLU A 137 0.22 -7.66 -21.44
CA GLU A 137 -0.15 -8.23 -20.15
C GLU A 137 0.45 -9.64 -20.00
N SER A 138 0.99 -9.93 -18.81
CA SER A 138 1.71 -11.19 -18.60
C SER A 138 1.82 -11.53 -17.11
N ASN A 139 1.96 -12.82 -16.82
CA ASN A 139 2.47 -13.37 -15.55
C ASN A 139 3.78 -14.15 -15.78
N SER A 140 4.44 -13.96 -16.93
CA SER A 140 5.70 -14.62 -17.23
C SER A 140 6.81 -14.13 -16.30
N SER A 141 7.38 -15.04 -15.50
CA SER A 141 8.45 -14.76 -14.55
C SER A 141 9.61 -14.02 -15.21
N LYS A 142 10.10 -14.53 -16.34
CA LYS A 142 11.21 -13.90 -17.06
C LYS A 142 10.92 -12.46 -17.44
N LYS A 143 9.76 -12.19 -18.06
CA LYS A 143 9.41 -10.83 -18.53
C LYS A 143 9.28 -9.85 -17.37
N ILE A 144 8.68 -10.29 -16.26
CA ILE A 144 8.41 -9.45 -15.09
C ILE A 144 9.73 -9.18 -14.36
N ILE A 145 10.58 -10.20 -14.14
CA ILE A 145 11.86 -10.05 -13.47
C ILE A 145 12.78 -9.13 -14.28
N ASP A 146 12.93 -9.38 -15.59
CA ASP A 146 13.76 -8.55 -16.48
C ASP A 146 13.30 -7.07 -16.43
N ALA A 147 11.99 -6.82 -16.48
CA ALA A 147 11.43 -5.47 -16.43
C ALA A 147 11.65 -4.76 -15.10
N VAL A 148 11.52 -5.47 -13.96
CA VAL A 148 11.75 -4.90 -12.62
C VAL A 148 13.24 -4.69 -12.39
N GLU A 149 14.10 -5.59 -12.84
CA GLU A 149 15.54 -5.45 -12.75
C GLU A 149 16.04 -4.23 -13.54
N ASP A 150 15.61 -4.08 -14.78
CA ASP A 150 15.94 -2.90 -15.61
C ASP A 150 15.44 -1.59 -14.93
N LEU A 151 14.26 -1.64 -14.32
CA LEU A 151 13.72 -0.51 -13.57
C LEU A 151 14.61 -0.20 -12.37
N TYR A 152 15.00 -1.21 -11.59
CA TYR A 152 15.90 -1.08 -10.45
C TYR A 152 17.22 -0.42 -10.84
N LEU A 153 17.87 -0.93 -11.89
CA LEU A 153 19.15 -0.43 -12.39
C LEU A 153 19.10 1.06 -12.80
N ARG A 154 17.91 1.54 -13.19
CA ARG A 154 17.69 2.94 -13.60
C ARG A 154 17.40 3.88 -12.44
N ILE A 155 16.66 3.42 -11.40
CA ILE A 155 16.13 4.33 -10.37
C ILE A 155 16.87 4.24 -9.03
N ALA A 156 17.52 3.09 -8.72
CA ALA A 156 18.14 2.89 -7.42
C ALA A 156 19.45 3.70 -7.30
N ASP A 157 19.62 4.34 -6.14
CA ASP A 157 20.89 4.98 -5.79
C ASP A 157 21.93 3.88 -5.48
N ARG A 158 23.13 4.05 -6.06
CA ARG A 158 24.22 3.08 -5.93
C ARG A 158 25.05 3.26 -4.65
N TYR A 159 24.90 4.39 -3.98
CA TYR A 159 25.80 4.79 -2.90
C TYR A 159 25.13 4.80 -1.53
N THR A 160 23.79 4.91 -1.50
CA THR A 160 23.03 5.00 -0.26
C THR A 160 22.47 3.63 0.15
N GLY A 161 22.62 3.28 1.42
CA GLY A 161 22.13 2.00 1.95
C GLY A 161 20.62 1.85 1.85
N ILE A 162 20.15 0.77 1.25
CA ILE A 162 18.74 0.48 1.02
C ILE A 162 18.14 -0.20 2.25
N ARG A 163 16.97 0.28 2.70
CA ARG A 163 16.28 -0.19 3.92
C ARG A 163 14.91 -0.77 3.69
N ARG A 164 14.23 -0.39 2.62
CA ARG A 164 12.91 -0.93 2.28
C ARG A 164 12.74 -1.01 0.77
N ILE A 165 12.13 -2.10 0.34
CA ILE A 165 11.81 -2.35 -1.06
C ILE A 165 10.32 -2.72 -1.12
N GLU A 166 9.63 -2.24 -2.15
CA GLU A 166 8.26 -2.63 -2.46
C GLU A 166 8.11 -2.80 -3.96
N VAL A 167 7.63 -3.96 -4.38
CA VAL A 167 7.33 -4.30 -5.78
C VAL A 167 5.83 -4.47 -5.92
N CYS A 168 5.23 -3.83 -6.91
CA CYS A 168 3.79 -3.86 -7.13
C CYS A 168 3.48 -4.19 -8.59
N ALA A 169 2.64 -5.19 -8.80
CA ALA A 169 1.98 -5.46 -10.07
C ALA A 169 0.69 -4.64 -10.13
N ASN A 170 0.59 -3.70 -11.08
CA ASN A 170 -0.57 -2.84 -11.24
C ASN A 170 -1.46 -3.34 -12.38
N ARG A 171 -2.74 -2.91 -12.33
CA ARG A 171 -3.72 -3.26 -13.37
C ARG A 171 -3.78 -4.76 -13.59
N VAL A 172 -3.86 -5.50 -12.50
CA VAL A 172 -4.04 -6.94 -12.56
C VAL A 172 -5.43 -7.27 -13.09
N ALA A 173 -5.49 -8.29 -13.94
CA ALA A 173 -6.73 -8.79 -14.52
C ALA A 173 -6.69 -10.33 -14.56
N PRO A 174 -7.84 -11.00 -14.57
CA PRO A 174 -7.87 -12.44 -14.79
C PRO A 174 -7.19 -12.82 -16.12
N GLU A 175 -6.41 -13.89 -16.11
CA GLU A 175 -5.81 -14.44 -17.31
C GLU A 175 -6.92 -14.96 -18.23
N SER A 176 -7.15 -14.28 -19.36
CA SER A 176 -8.06 -14.77 -20.40
C SER A 176 -7.26 -15.51 -21.46
N TYR A 177 -7.59 -16.78 -21.68
CA TYR A 177 -6.99 -17.55 -22.77
C TYR A 177 -7.42 -16.97 -24.11
N VAL A 178 -6.52 -16.24 -24.77
CA VAL A 178 -6.68 -15.89 -26.17
C VAL A 178 -6.03 -17.01 -26.99
N GLN A 179 -6.85 -17.86 -27.54
CA GLN A 179 -6.38 -18.86 -28.49
C GLN A 179 -6.04 -18.12 -29.81
N TYR A 180 -4.77 -18.03 -30.11
CA TYR A 180 -4.33 -17.56 -31.42
C TYR A 180 -4.60 -18.68 -32.43
N SER A 181 -5.51 -18.44 -33.37
CA SER A 181 -5.72 -19.24 -34.56
C SER A 181 -4.66 -18.95 -35.62
#